data_671ef1c50fcad64474e1744f0d4ab71d
#
_entry.id   671ef1c50fcad64474e1744f0d4ab71d
#
_cell.length_a   1.000
_cell.length_b   1.000
_cell.length_c   1.000
_cell.angle_alpha   90.00
_cell.angle_beta   90.00
_cell.angle_gamma   90.00
#
_symmetry.space_group_name_H-M   'P 1'
#
loop_
_entity.id
_entity.type
_entity.pdbx_description
1 polymer ?
#
loop_
_entity_poly.entity_id
_entity_poly.type
_entity_poly.pdbx_seq_one_letter_code
_entity_poly.pdbx_strand_id
1 'polypeptide(L)'
;VVEHEGRRLLNLPPLPDASPQSTLARLAAIIGPDFAGNAVAVDLEREGLHLAGLAGIPTWNRGVSDHQYLFVNQRPVKDRLLVGALRGAYQDLLARDRHPVVALFLNVPSDFVDVNVHPAKTEVRFRDAAQVRGMIVSGLRRALDEAGHRASTQVSGAALAAFVAEPLPAAAGAWPPAAGADPAAGGALSFPGAFAGGAGPAVGWAEAPRLFNQLPPAFAASGPAAAPAPPPAQFPLGAARGQVAATYIVAETDDALIIVDQHAAHERLTLERMNRALAGGAVASQALLVPEVVELDEIGAGRVADRADELAELGLEVEAFGPTAILVRATPALLGPCDVKGLITDLADDLSAFGRALSLKERLDGVAATMACHGSVRAGRHLSIAEMNALLREMEVTPHSGQCNHGRPTWVRLAKTDIEKLFGRR
;
A
#
# COMPACT_ATOMS: atom_id res chain seq x y z
N VAL A 1 1.92 9.52 -38.65
CA VAL A 1 2.89 8.43 -38.84
C VAL A 1 4.28 9.03 -38.62
N VAL A 2 5.11 8.39 -37.81
CA VAL A 2 6.54 8.73 -37.66
C VAL A 2 7.35 7.55 -38.19
N GLU A 3 8.24 7.84 -39.15
CA GLU A 3 9.12 6.84 -39.78
C GLU A 3 10.58 7.30 -39.63
N HIS A 4 11.47 6.37 -39.38
CA HIS A 4 12.90 6.58 -39.31
C HIS A 4 13.60 5.45 -40.07
N GLU A 5 14.48 5.80 -41.03
CA GLU A 5 15.20 4.84 -41.87
C GLU A 5 14.30 3.78 -42.53
N GLY A 6 13.11 4.18 -43.02
CA GLY A 6 12.12 3.28 -43.61
C GLY A 6 11.37 2.38 -42.64
N ARG A 7 11.68 2.46 -41.34
CA ARG A 7 10.96 1.73 -40.29
C ARG A 7 9.91 2.65 -39.64
N ARG A 8 8.67 2.19 -39.64
CA ARG A 8 7.60 2.90 -38.98
C ARG A 8 7.76 2.75 -37.45
N LEU A 9 8.03 3.87 -36.77
CA LEU A 9 8.21 3.92 -35.32
C LEU A 9 6.87 4.15 -34.61
N LEU A 10 5.98 4.98 -35.18
CA LEU A 10 4.72 5.34 -34.57
C LEU A 10 3.64 5.57 -35.62
N ASN A 11 2.48 4.99 -35.41
CA ASN A 11 1.30 5.21 -36.25
C ASN A 11 0.12 5.60 -35.36
N LEU A 12 -0.22 6.89 -35.37
CA LEU A 12 -1.33 7.44 -34.60
C LEU A 12 -2.38 7.97 -35.57
N PRO A 13 -3.50 7.27 -35.77
CA PRO A 13 -4.62 7.77 -36.57
C PRO A 13 -5.22 9.03 -35.92
N PRO A 14 -5.97 9.88 -36.67
CA PRO A 14 -6.69 11.00 -36.09
C PRO A 14 -7.58 10.53 -34.95
N LEU A 15 -7.79 11.37 -33.92
CA LEU A 15 -8.77 11.09 -32.88
C LEU A 15 -10.16 11.24 -33.48
N PRO A 16 -11.10 10.36 -33.16
CA PRO A 16 -12.49 10.46 -33.66
C PRO A 16 -13.21 11.68 -33.06
N ASP A 17 -12.85 12.05 -31.85
CA ASP A 17 -13.39 13.18 -31.09
C ASP A 17 -12.38 13.65 -30.03
N ALA A 18 -12.71 14.72 -29.29
CA ALA A 18 -11.92 15.25 -28.18
C ALA A 18 -12.35 14.69 -26.81
N SER A 19 -13.00 13.54 -26.79
CA SER A 19 -13.45 12.93 -25.52
C SER A 19 -12.27 12.49 -24.65
N PRO A 20 -12.46 12.42 -23.33
CA PRO A 20 -11.45 11.88 -22.41
C PRO A 20 -10.99 10.46 -22.78
N GLN A 21 -11.90 9.62 -23.30
CA GLN A 21 -11.60 8.27 -23.75
C GLN A 21 -10.69 8.25 -24.96
N SER A 22 -10.96 9.10 -25.96
CA SER A 22 -10.10 9.24 -27.15
C SER A 22 -8.71 9.77 -26.78
N THR A 23 -8.63 10.72 -25.85
CA THR A 23 -7.38 11.25 -25.33
C THR A 23 -6.61 10.17 -24.55
N LEU A 24 -7.27 9.39 -23.70
CA LEU A 24 -6.67 8.26 -22.99
C LEU A 24 -6.09 7.21 -23.94
N ALA A 25 -6.88 6.81 -24.96
CA ALA A 25 -6.45 5.86 -25.97
C ALA A 25 -5.21 6.37 -26.74
N ARG A 26 -5.16 7.67 -27.07
CA ARG A 26 -4.02 8.31 -27.72
C ARG A 26 -2.79 8.28 -26.83
N LEU A 27 -2.92 8.65 -25.57
CA LEU A 27 -1.81 8.66 -24.60
C LEU A 27 -1.32 7.25 -24.31
N ALA A 28 -2.23 6.27 -24.18
CA ALA A 28 -1.87 4.86 -24.06
C ALA A 28 -1.06 4.33 -25.26
N ALA A 29 -1.41 4.76 -26.47
CA ALA A 29 -0.64 4.39 -27.67
C ALA A 29 0.77 4.99 -27.71
N ILE A 30 1.01 6.09 -26.98
CA ILE A 30 2.33 6.76 -26.90
C ILE A 30 3.14 6.26 -25.70
N ILE A 31 2.52 6.18 -24.54
CA ILE A 31 3.16 5.88 -23.24
C ILE A 31 3.30 4.36 -23.05
N GLY A 32 2.33 3.62 -23.55
CA GLY A 32 2.21 2.16 -23.42
C GLY A 32 0.78 1.73 -23.08
N PRO A 33 0.39 0.51 -23.46
CA PRO A 33 -0.98 0.02 -23.32
C PRO A 33 -1.43 -0.04 -21.84
N ASP A 34 -0.51 -0.29 -20.92
CA ASP A 34 -0.80 -0.38 -19.49
C ASP A 34 -1.19 0.97 -18.87
N PHE A 35 -0.89 2.09 -19.54
CA PHE A 35 -1.24 3.42 -19.04
C PHE A 35 -2.74 3.60 -18.84
N ALA A 36 -3.55 3.07 -19.75
CA ALA A 36 -5.00 3.22 -19.69
C ALA A 36 -5.62 2.64 -18.40
N GLY A 37 -5.10 1.48 -17.97
CA GLY A 37 -5.59 0.82 -16.74
C GLY A 37 -5.05 1.43 -15.45
N ASN A 38 -3.98 2.23 -15.54
CA ASN A 38 -3.23 2.77 -14.39
C ASN A 38 -3.22 4.29 -14.35
N ALA A 39 -4.12 4.96 -15.08
CA ALA A 39 -4.26 6.40 -15.10
C ALA A 39 -5.60 6.85 -14.53
N VAL A 40 -5.62 8.06 -14.01
CA VAL A 40 -6.80 8.78 -13.52
C VAL A 40 -6.93 10.09 -14.27
N ALA A 41 -8.17 10.50 -14.53
CA ALA A 41 -8.45 11.77 -15.15
C ALA A 41 -8.24 12.92 -14.13
N VAL A 42 -7.61 13.98 -14.58
CA VAL A 42 -7.48 15.24 -13.85
C VAL A 42 -8.27 16.27 -14.60
N ASP A 43 -9.21 16.92 -13.93
CA ASP A 43 -10.01 18.01 -14.48
C ASP A 43 -10.35 18.97 -13.34
N LEU A 44 -9.79 20.18 -13.39
CA LEU A 44 -10.01 21.22 -12.39
C LEU A 44 -10.01 22.57 -13.05
N GLU A 45 -11.08 23.33 -12.83
CA GLU A 45 -11.16 24.72 -13.23
C GLU A 45 -11.23 25.62 -11.98
N ARG A 46 -10.39 26.64 -11.95
CA ARG A 46 -10.34 27.61 -10.85
C ARG A 46 -9.78 28.93 -11.31
N GLU A 47 -10.51 30.03 -11.00
CA GLU A 47 -10.06 31.42 -11.22
C GLU A 47 -9.57 31.69 -12.65
N GLY A 48 -10.25 31.10 -13.65
CA GLY A 48 -9.90 31.25 -15.07
C GLY A 48 -8.73 30.40 -15.54
N LEU A 49 -8.16 29.55 -14.67
CA LEU A 49 -7.19 28.53 -15.03
C LEU A 49 -7.90 27.17 -15.16
N HIS A 50 -7.53 26.39 -16.16
CA HIS A 50 -8.06 25.05 -16.35
C HIS A 50 -6.92 24.03 -16.47
N LEU A 51 -6.89 23.08 -15.56
CA LEU A 51 -5.97 21.95 -15.54
C LEU A 51 -6.70 20.68 -15.96
N ALA A 52 -6.34 20.09 -17.08
CA ALA A 52 -6.89 18.83 -17.56
C ALA A 52 -5.80 17.84 -17.90
N GLY A 53 -6.12 16.55 -17.95
CA GLY A 53 -5.18 15.54 -18.39
C GLY A 53 -5.33 14.20 -17.70
N LEU A 54 -4.25 13.45 -17.66
CA LEU A 54 -4.18 12.13 -17.08
C LEU A 54 -2.94 11.99 -16.21
N ALA A 55 -3.12 11.35 -15.06
CA ALA A 55 -2.07 11.10 -14.09
C ALA A 55 -2.02 9.60 -13.77
N GLY A 56 -0.82 8.99 -13.82
CA GLY A 56 -0.62 7.61 -13.40
C GLY A 56 -0.85 7.44 -11.90
N ILE A 57 -1.51 6.35 -11.50
CA ILE A 57 -1.61 6.00 -10.08
C ILE A 57 -0.21 5.78 -9.50
N PRO A 58 0.02 6.06 -8.21
CA PRO A 58 1.35 6.01 -7.61
C PRO A 58 2.03 4.65 -7.71
N THR A 59 1.27 3.56 -7.70
CA THR A 59 1.79 2.20 -7.89
C THR A 59 2.30 1.92 -9.32
N TRP A 60 2.01 2.83 -10.27
CA TRP A 60 2.50 2.76 -11.65
C TRP A 60 3.40 3.95 -11.96
N ASN A 61 4.66 3.84 -11.59
CA ASN A 61 5.70 4.87 -11.66
C ASN A 61 6.91 4.42 -12.49
N ARG A 62 7.86 5.33 -12.73
CA ARG A 62 9.10 5.05 -13.46
C ARG A 62 10.31 5.49 -12.65
N GLY A 63 11.48 4.84 -12.89
CA GLY A 63 12.76 5.26 -12.32
C GLY A 63 13.36 6.51 -12.99
N VAL A 64 12.79 6.94 -14.11
CA VAL A 64 13.23 8.13 -14.87
C VAL A 64 12.04 9.06 -15.14
N SER A 65 12.32 10.36 -15.28
CA SER A 65 11.29 11.39 -15.45
C SER A 65 10.84 11.63 -16.90
N ASP A 66 11.15 10.72 -17.81
CA ASP A 66 10.93 10.90 -19.25
C ASP A 66 9.45 10.94 -19.67
N HIS A 67 8.58 10.43 -18.79
CA HIS A 67 7.15 10.34 -19.05
C HIS A 67 6.33 11.43 -18.32
N GLN A 68 6.91 12.60 -18.13
CA GLN A 68 6.24 13.78 -17.58
C GLN A 68 5.94 14.78 -18.69
N TYR A 69 4.76 14.68 -19.28
CA TYR A 69 4.32 15.51 -20.40
C TYR A 69 3.49 16.68 -19.86
N LEU A 70 4.08 17.88 -19.85
CA LEU A 70 3.47 19.09 -19.34
C LEU A 70 3.26 20.08 -20.48
N PHE A 71 2.04 20.60 -20.61
CA PHE A 71 1.66 21.54 -21.64
C PHE A 71 1.03 22.80 -21.01
N VAL A 72 1.43 23.96 -21.50
CA VAL A 72 0.79 25.26 -21.16
C VAL A 72 0.28 25.88 -22.46
N ASN A 73 -1.03 26.12 -22.52
CA ASN A 73 -1.70 26.58 -23.73
C ASN A 73 -1.28 25.78 -24.96
N GLN A 74 -1.35 24.44 -24.85
CA GLN A 74 -0.98 23.45 -25.88
C GLN A 74 0.53 23.40 -26.25
N ARG A 75 1.38 24.19 -25.61
CA ARG A 75 2.81 24.17 -25.82
C ARG A 75 3.49 23.23 -24.84
N PRO A 76 4.34 22.29 -25.29
CA PRO A 76 5.12 21.46 -24.38
C PRO A 76 6.14 22.30 -23.63
N VAL A 77 6.22 22.13 -22.31
CA VAL A 77 7.13 22.89 -21.43
C VAL A 77 7.88 21.93 -20.49
N LYS A 78 9.11 22.33 -20.12
CA LYS A 78 9.92 21.68 -19.09
C LYS A 78 10.27 22.70 -18.01
N ASP A 79 9.25 23.17 -17.34
CA ASP A 79 9.36 24.23 -16.34
C ASP A 79 9.58 23.67 -14.94
N ARG A 80 10.49 24.28 -14.17
CA ARG A 80 10.87 23.80 -12.82
C ARG A 80 9.74 23.92 -11.82
N LEU A 81 8.89 24.95 -11.95
CA LEU A 81 7.75 25.15 -11.07
C LEU A 81 6.72 24.02 -11.28
N LEU A 82 6.40 23.69 -12.53
CA LEU A 82 5.44 22.64 -12.86
C LEU A 82 5.95 21.26 -12.43
N VAL A 83 7.22 20.96 -12.68
CA VAL A 83 7.86 19.71 -12.23
C VAL A 83 7.90 19.65 -10.68
N GLY A 84 8.19 20.78 -10.03
CA GLY A 84 8.17 20.86 -8.57
C GLY A 84 6.76 20.70 -7.98
N ALA A 85 5.73 21.27 -8.62
CA ALA A 85 4.35 21.09 -8.24
C ALA A 85 3.88 19.64 -8.40
N LEU A 86 4.26 19.01 -9.52
CA LEU A 86 4.02 17.59 -9.77
C LEU A 86 4.65 16.72 -8.68
N ARG A 87 5.92 16.96 -8.34
CA ARG A 87 6.61 16.24 -7.28
C ARG A 87 5.91 16.44 -5.92
N GLY A 88 5.50 17.66 -5.59
CA GLY A 88 4.76 17.96 -4.36
C GLY A 88 3.39 17.28 -4.29
N ALA A 89 2.72 17.04 -5.42
CA ALA A 89 1.46 16.31 -5.45
C ALA A 89 1.62 14.82 -5.11
N TYR A 90 2.75 14.22 -5.50
CA TYR A 90 3.06 12.79 -5.29
C TYR A 90 4.02 12.54 -4.13
N GLN A 91 4.38 13.55 -3.35
CA GLN A 91 5.43 13.46 -2.34
C GLN A 91 5.20 12.34 -1.32
N ASP A 92 3.95 12.19 -0.83
CA ASP A 92 3.57 11.20 0.17
C ASP A 92 3.18 9.83 -0.44
N LEU A 93 3.28 9.73 -1.76
CA LEU A 93 2.77 8.61 -2.55
C LEU A 93 3.87 7.89 -3.34
N LEU A 94 5.04 8.50 -3.51
CA LEU A 94 6.15 7.95 -4.29
C LEU A 94 7.47 8.03 -3.52
N ALA A 95 8.28 6.97 -3.65
CA ALA A 95 9.66 7.02 -3.20
C ALA A 95 10.45 8.11 -3.92
N ARG A 96 11.52 8.63 -3.30
CA ARG A 96 12.30 9.78 -3.79
C ARG A 96 12.95 9.56 -5.16
N ASP A 97 13.27 8.32 -5.48
CA ASP A 97 13.89 7.86 -6.74
C ASP A 97 12.85 7.50 -7.81
N ARG A 98 11.57 7.71 -7.54
CA ARG A 98 10.47 7.38 -8.45
C ARG A 98 9.80 8.62 -9.01
N HIS A 99 9.35 8.49 -10.25
CA HIS A 99 8.72 9.57 -11.00
C HIS A 99 7.33 9.17 -11.47
N PRO A 100 6.32 10.03 -11.28
CA PRO A 100 4.99 9.79 -11.79
C PRO A 100 4.99 9.90 -13.32
N VAL A 101 4.10 9.15 -13.95
CA VAL A 101 3.82 9.26 -15.39
C VAL A 101 2.57 10.10 -15.56
N VAL A 102 2.69 11.24 -16.23
CA VAL A 102 1.59 12.20 -16.38
C VAL A 102 1.57 12.83 -17.77
N ALA A 103 0.39 13.21 -18.19
CA ALA A 103 0.17 14.12 -19.32
C ALA A 103 -0.85 15.19 -18.89
N LEU A 104 -0.36 16.39 -18.58
CA LEU A 104 -1.15 17.49 -18.04
C LEU A 104 -1.18 18.68 -19.00
N PHE A 105 -2.36 19.25 -19.17
CA PHE A 105 -2.63 20.40 -20.01
C PHE A 105 -3.15 21.52 -19.12
N LEU A 106 -2.38 22.56 -18.97
CA LEU A 106 -2.73 23.77 -18.23
C LEU A 106 -3.11 24.86 -19.22
N ASN A 107 -4.36 25.24 -19.24
CA ASN A 107 -4.86 26.37 -20.01
C ASN A 107 -4.96 27.59 -19.08
N VAL A 108 -4.33 28.69 -19.49
CA VAL A 108 -4.30 29.96 -18.75
C VAL A 108 -4.59 31.11 -19.68
N PRO A 109 -5.14 32.26 -19.19
CA PRO A 109 -5.23 33.48 -19.98
C PRO A 109 -3.89 33.90 -20.53
N SER A 110 -3.87 34.51 -21.71
CA SER A 110 -2.62 34.89 -22.41
C SER A 110 -1.79 35.92 -21.66
N ASP A 111 -2.44 36.77 -20.86
CA ASP A 111 -1.82 37.77 -19.99
C ASP A 111 -1.31 37.22 -18.65
N PHE A 112 -1.60 35.95 -18.38
CA PHE A 112 -1.18 35.26 -17.15
C PHE A 112 0.16 34.56 -17.28
N VAL A 113 0.63 34.31 -18.51
CA VAL A 113 1.87 33.57 -18.78
C VAL A 113 2.75 34.27 -19.80
N ASP A 114 4.01 34.48 -19.45
CA ASP A 114 5.05 34.90 -20.38
C ASP A 114 5.84 33.68 -20.86
N VAL A 115 5.82 33.44 -22.17
CA VAL A 115 6.53 32.34 -22.83
C VAL A 115 7.88 32.75 -23.42
N ASN A 116 8.21 34.06 -23.37
CA ASN A 116 9.44 34.59 -23.94
C ASN A 116 10.57 34.67 -22.88
N VAL A 117 10.74 33.61 -22.11
CA VAL A 117 11.72 33.56 -21.02
C VAL A 117 13.02 32.87 -21.45
N HIS A 118 12.93 31.87 -22.33
CA HIS A 118 14.08 31.08 -22.77
C HIS A 118 14.09 30.94 -24.31
N PRO A 119 15.26 30.97 -24.97
CA PRO A 119 15.36 30.87 -26.44
C PRO A 119 14.64 29.65 -27.03
N ALA A 120 14.72 28.49 -26.37
CA ALA A 120 14.00 27.27 -26.76
C ALA A 120 12.51 27.28 -26.39
N LYS A 121 12.04 28.30 -25.66
CA LYS A 121 10.64 28.45 -25.22
C LYS A 121 10.08 27.23 -24.48
N THR A 122 10.94 26.51 -23.79
CA THR A 122 10.59 25.34 -22.96
C THR A 122 10.26 25.71 -21.52
N GLU A 123 10.64 26.93 -21.09
CA GLU A 123 10.32 27.48 -19.78
C GLU A 123 9.32 28.63 -19.96
N VAL A 124 8.47 28.80 -18.97
CA VAL A 124 7.44 29.83 -18.94
C VAL A 124 7.48 30.57 -17.61
N ARG A 125 7.01 31.79 -17.59
CA ARG A 125 6.90 32.58 -16.36
C ARG A 125 5.43 32.93 -16.13
N PHE A 126 4.89 32.44 -15.02
CA PHE A 126 3.52 32.75 -14.62
C PHE A 126 3.46 34.05 -13.81
N ARG A 127 2.39 34.80 -13.98
CA ARG A 127 2.09 35.98 -13.20
C ARG A 127 1.91 35.68 -11.70
N ASP A 128 1.23 34.55 -11.42
CA ASP A 128 1.11 34.00 -10.08
C ASP A 128 1.57 32.53 -10.07
N ALA A 129 2.81 32.32 -9.67
CA ALA A 129 3.43 31.01 -9.57
C ALA A 129 2.83 30.17 -8.44
N ALA A 130 2.37 30.82 -7.34
CA ALA A 130 1.79 30.11 -6.19
C ALA A 130 0.40 29.55 -6.54
N GLN A 131 -0.41 30.32 -7.28
CA GLN A 131 -1.73 29.87 -7.75
C GLN A 131 -1.61 28.66 -8.66
N VAL A 132 -0.68 28.69 -9.64
CA VAL A 132 -0.43 27.56 -10.56
C VAL A 132 0.04 26.33 -9.79
N ARG A 133 1.01 26.48 -8.89
CA ARG A 133 1.49 25.39 -8.03
C ARG A 133 0.34 24.79 -7.21
N GLY A 134 -0.44 25.63 -6.54
CA GLY A 134 -1.57 25.21 -5.72
C GLY A 134 -2.62 24.46 -6.52
N MET A 135 -2.92 24.92 -7.75
CA MET A 135 -3.86 24.27 -8.65
C MET A 135 -3.41 22.87 -9.08
N ILE A 136 -2.14 22.73 -9.48
CA ILE A 136 -1.58 21.44 -9.89
C ILE A 136 -1.58 20.46 -8.72
N VAL A 137 -1.11 20.88 -7.55
CA VAL A 137 -1.05 20.03 -6.35
C VAL A 137 -2.45 19.59 -5.93
N SER A 138 -3.40 20.54 -5.84
CA SER A 138 -4.78 20.23 -5.41
C SER A 138 -5.54 19.37 -6.43
N GLY A 139 -5.39 19.66 -7.73
CA GLY A 139 -6.05 18.90 -8.79
C GLY A 139 -5.55 17.45 -8.88
N LEU A 140 -4.24 17.26 -8.78
CA LEU A 140 -3.64 15.93 -8.78
C LEU A 140 -4.01 15.15 -7.51
N ARG A 141 -3.86 15.76 -6.32
CA ARG A 141 -4.22 15.09 -5.06
C ARG A 141 -5.68 14.67 -5.07
N ARG A 142 -6.60 15.55 -5.46
CA ARG A 142 -8.02 15.20 -5.58
C ARG A 142 -8.26 14.00 -6.51
N ALA A 143 -7.67 14.00 -7.71
CA ALA A 143 -7.84 12.91 -8.67
C ALA A 143 -7.23 11.58 -8.13
N LEU A 144 -6.11 11.65 -7.43
CA LEU A 144 -5.46 10.49 -6.81
C LEU A 144 -6.27 9.97 -5.61
N ASP A 145 -6.87 10.85 -4.81
CA ASP A 145 -7.74 10.51 -3.68
C ASP A 145 -9.02 9.80 -4.17
N GLU A 146 -9.65 10.29 -5.23
CA GLU A 146 -10.81 9.67 -5.85
C GLU A 146 -10.49 8.29 -6.44
N ALA A 147 -9.24 8.07 -6.88
CA ALA A 147 -8.76 6.76 -7.31
C ALA A 147 -8.37 5.82 -6.15
N GLY A 148 -8.20 6.34 -5.01
CA GLY A 148 -7.77 5.94 -3.66
C GLY A 148 -7.37 4.51 -3.36
N HIS A 149 -8.02 3.51 -3.92
CA HIS A 149 -7.77 2.10 -3.58
C HIS A 149 -7.30 1.25 -4.77
N ARG A 150 -6.94 1.89 -5.89
CA ARG A 150 -6.55 1.16 -7.11
C ARG A 150 -5.10 0.73 -7.03
N ALA A 151 -4.86 -0.59 -7.03
CA ALA A 151 -3.53 -1.15 -7.23
C ALA A 151 -3.20 -1.23 -8.73
N SER A 152 -1.89 -1.15 -9.05
CA SER A 152 -1.42 -1.29 -10.43
C SER A 152 -1.72 -2.68 -11.00
N THR A 153 -2.29 -2.73 -12.18
CA THR A 153 -2.50 -3.97 -12.93
C THR A 153 -1.17 -4.56 -13.44
N GLN A 154 -0.12 -3.75 -13.56
CA GLN A 154 1.19 -4.18 -14.04
C GLN A 154 1.86 -5.17 -13.07
N VAL A 155 1.71 -4.99 -11.76
CA VAL A 155 2.24 -5.90 -10.74
C VAL A 155 1.59 -7.27 -10.87
N SER A 156 0.28 -7.32 -11.10
CA SER A 156 -0.46 -8.56 -11.32
C SER A 156 0.00 -9.28 -12.59
N GLY A 157 0.19 -8.55 -13.69
CA GLY A 157 0.70 -9.09 -14.96
C GLY A 157 2.14 -9.62 -14.83
N ALA A 158 3.01 -8.89 -14.14
CA ALA A 158 4.40 -9.32 -13.88
C ALA A 158 4.45 -10.54 -12.96
N ALA A 159 3.60 -10.59 -11.93
CA ALA A 159 3.48 -11.75 -11.06
C ALA A 159 3.00 -12.99 -11.83
N LEU A 160 1.99 -12.84 -12.69
CA LEU A 160 1.52 -13.92 -13.57
C LEU A 160 2.59 -14.39 -14.57
N ALA A 161 3.36 -13.47 -15.16
CA ALA A 161 4.45 -13.80 -16.09
C ALA A 161 5.62 -14.53 -15.38
N ALA A 162 5.80 -14.30 -14.07
CA ALA A 162 6.81 -14.99 -13.27
C ALA A 162 6.41 -16.41 -12.88
N PHE A 163 5.13 -16.80 -12.98
CA PHE A 163 4.68 -18.18 -12.85
C PHE A 163 5.06 -18.95 -14.13
N VAL A 164 6.33 -19.32 -14.23
CA VAL A 164 6.77 -20.35 -15.18
C VAL A 164 6.32 -21.68 -14.60
N ALA A 165 5.42 -22.38 -15.28
CA ALA A 165 5.15 -23.78 -14.97
C ALA A 165 6.48 -24.52 -15.15
N GLU A 166 7.14 -24.92 -14.05
CA GLU A 166 8.24 -25.88 -14.17
C GLU A 166 7.69 -27.11 -14.89
N PRO A 167 8.31 -27.53 -16.01
CA PRO A 167 7.92 -28.79 -16.63
C PRO A 167 8.13 -29.86 -15.56
N LEU A 168 7.06 -30.50 -15.13
CA LEU A 168 7.15 -31.68 -14.30
C LEU A 168 8.16 -32.61 -14.96
N PRO A 169 9.22 -33.07 -14.28
CA PRO A 169 10.10 -34.06 -14.85
C PRO A 169 9.21 -35.21 -15.30
N ALA A 170 9.26 -35.53 -16.58
CA ALA A 170 8.53 -36.65 -17.14
C ALA A 170 8.88 -37.85 -16.26
N ALA A 171 7.91 -38.30 -15.46
CA ALA A 171 8.08 -39.49 -14.65
C ALA A 171 8.34 -40.65 -15.59
N ALA A 172 9.60 -40.91 -15.87
CA ALA A 172 10.09 -42.16 -16.43
C ALA A 172 9.96 -43.21 -15.32
N GLY A 173 8.78 -43.73 -15.16
CA GLY A 173 8.45 -44.71 -14.17
C GLY A 173 7.01 -45.16 -14.42
N ALA A 174 6.82 -46.04 -15.38
CA ALA A 174 5.58 -46.77 -15.49
C ALA A 174 5.33 -47.46 -14.13
N TRP A 175 4.24 -47.06 -13.47
CA TRP A 175 3.72 -47.78 -12.32
C TRP A 175 3.47 -49.22 -12.76
N PRO A 176 4.09 -50.25 -12.11
CA PRO A 176 3.80 -51.61 -12.48
C PRO A 176 2.31 -51.86 -12.28
N PRO A 177 1.64 -52.59 -13.19
CA PRO A 177 0.24 -52.93 -13.03
C PRO A 177 0.10 -53.72 -11.73
N ALA A 178 -0.85 -53.35 -10.90
CA ALA A 178 -1.20 -54.05 -9.69
C ALA A 178 -1.55 -55.50 -10.05
N ALA A 179 -0.67 -56.44 -9.72
CA ALA A 179 -0.94 -57.87 -9.82
C ALA A 179 -2.09 -58.17 -8.84
N GLY A 180 -3.08 -58.90 -9.32
CA GLY A 180 -4.34 -59.19 -8.66
C GLY A 180 -4.15 -59.66 -7.22
N ALA A 181 -4.80 -58.98 -6.30
CA ALA A 181 -4.96 -59.39 -4.93
C ALA A 181 -6.12 -60.41 -4.86
N ASP A 182 -5.79 -61.63 -4.55
CA ASP A 182 -6.74 -62.69 -4.21
C ASP A 182 -7.46 -62.33 -2.89
N PRO A 183 -8.80 -62.39 -2.79
CA PRO A 183 -9.52 -61.96 -1.59
C PRO A 183 -9.66 -63.09 -0.56
N ALA A 184 -8.60 -63.87 -0.23
CA ALA A 184 -8.68 -64.93 0.77
C ALA A 184 -7.36 -65.10 1.53
N ALA A 185 -7.01 -64.16 2.42
CA ALA A 185 -6.12 -64.49 3.54
C ALA A 185 -6.26 -63.38 4.62
N GLY A 186 -7.11 -63.63 5.58
CA GLY A 186 -7.15 -62.91 6.86
C GLY A 186 -5.87 -63.18 7.65
N GLY A 187 -4.96 -62.23 7.68
CA GLY A 187 -3.75 -62.26 8.49
C GLY A 187 -3.72 -61.07 9.41
N ALA A 188 -3.97 -61.31 10.69
CA ALA A 188 -3.82 -60.32 11.76
C ALA A 188 -2.33 -59.92 11.86
N LEU A 189 -2.04 -58.61 11.64
CA LEU A 189 -0.71 -58.08 11.92
C LEU A 189 -0.61 -57.80 13.44
N SER A 190 0.06 -58.72 14.16
CA SER A 190 0.50 -58.53 15.55
C SER A 190 1.75 -57.63 15.56
N PHE A 191 1.70 -56.56 16.30
CA PHE A 191 2.86 -55.76 16.66
C PHE A 191 3.51 -56.34 17.91
N PRO A 192 4.78 -56.70 17.94
CA PRO A 192 5.49 -57.06 19.16
C PRO A 192 6.08 -55.81 19.82
N GLY A 193 5.74 -55.57 21.03
CA GLY A 193 6.33 -54.47 21.81
C GLY A 193 5.67 -54.32 23.19
N ALA A 194 5.67 -55.36 23.98
CA ALA A 194 5.30 -55.30 25.37
C ALA A 194 6.44 -54.67 26.19
N PHE A 195 6.23 -53.58 26.83
CA PHE A 195 6.98 -53.21 28.05
C PHE A 195 6.14 -53.59 29.26
N ALA A 196 6.62 -54.59 29.97
CA ALA A 196 6.17 -54.98 31.29
C ALA A 196 6.85 -54.08 32.33
N GLY A 197 6.13 -53.63 33.32
CA GLY A 197 6.77 -53.15 34.53
C GLY A 197 5.96 -52.10 35.30
N GLY A 198 5.39 -52.49 36.44
CA GLY A 198 5.16 -51.60 37.54
C GLY A 198 3.69 -51.40 37.93
N ALA A 199 3.19 -52.30 38.76
CA ALA A 199 1.97 -52.13 39.54
C ALA A 199 2.20 -51.05 40.62
N GLY A 200 1.56 -49.85 40.48
CA GLY A 200 1.39 -48.87 41.53
C GLY A 200 -0.10 -48.76 41.87
N PRO A 201 -0.49 -48.44 43.10
CA PRO A 201 -1.86 -48.58 43.57
C PRO A 201 -2.79 -47.57 42.84
N ALA A 202 -3.92 -48.09 42.42
CA ALA A 202 -5.04 -47.34 41.88
C ALA A 202 -5.62 -46.43 42.96
N VAL A 203 -5.36 -45.11 42.83
CA VAL A 203 -6.16 -44.11 43.54
C VAL A 203 -7.37 -43.83 42.65
N GLY A 204 -8.53 -44.33 43.11
CA GLY A 204 -9.81 -44.10 42.47
C GLY A 204 -10.17 -42.63 42.46
N TRP A 205 -10.28 -42.03 41.29
CA TRP A 205 -11.03 -40.79 41.09
C TRP A 205 -12.49 -41.15 40.92
N ALA A 206 -13.16 -41.29 42.07
CA ALA A 206 -14.60 -41.42 42.11
C ALA A 206 -15.22 -40.10 41.66
N GLU A 207 -16.09 -40.20 40.66
CA GLU A 207 -17.27 -39.37 40.42
C GLU A 207 -17.13 -37.86 40.60
N ALA A 208 -16.73 -37.18 39.53
CA ALA A 208 -17.15 -35.81 39.32
C ALA A 208 -18.68 -35.77 39.06
N PRO A 209 -19.45 -34.97 39.78
CA PRO A 209 -20.88 -34.95 39.60
C PRO A 209 -21.27 -34.49 38.21
N ARG A 210 -22.18 -35.22 37.59
CA ARG A 210 -22.89 -34.86 36.35
C ARG A 210 -23.85 -33.71 36.63
N LEU A 211 -23.32 -32.47 36.72
CA LEU A 211 -24.09 -31.28 37.01
C LEU A 211 -24.45 -30.44 35.78
N PHE A 212 -24.06 -30.88 34.58
CA PHE A 212 -24.34 -30.16 33.35
C PHE A 212 -25.38 -30.80 32.41
N ASN A 213 -26.13 -31.82 32.88
CA ASN A 213 -27.10 -32.47 32.02
C ASN A 213 -28.56 -32.26 32.46
N GLN A 214 -28.84 -31.16 33.16
CA GLN A 214 -30.22 -30.75 33.47
C GLN A 214 -30.41 -29.26 33.21
N LEU A 215 -30.24 -28.83 31.96
CA LEU A 215 -30.90 -27.64 31.47
C LEU A 215 -32.30 -28.04 30.98
N PRO A 216 -33.37 -27.44 31.52
CA PRO A 216 -34.74 -27.78 31.11
C PRO A 216 -34.92 -27.46 29.61
N PRO A 217 -35.72 -28.26 28.86
CA PRO A 217 -35.94 -28.06 27.42
C PRO A 217 -36.80 -26.82 27.09
N ALA A 218 -36.98 -25.91 28.02
CA ALA A 218 -37.83 -24.72 27.85
C ALA A 218 -37.15 -23.52 27.17
N PHE A 219 -35.85 -23.57 26.86
CA PHE A 219 -35.17 -22.48 26.13
C PHE A 219 -35.01 -22.72 24.63
N ALA A 220 -35.61 -23.80 24.11
CA ALA A 220 -35.59 -24.06 22.66
C ALA A 220 -36.82 -23.53 21.91
N ALA A 221 -37.63 -22.70 22.54
CA ALA A 221 -38.82 -22.15 21.90
C ALA A 221 -38.75 -20.64 21.84
N SER A 222 -38.78 -20.14 20.62
CA SER A 222 -39.12 -18.76 20.24
C SER A 222 -38.02 -17.70 20.46
N GLY A 223 -36.88 -17.89 19.82
CA GLY A 223 -36.17 -16.74 19.30
C GLY A 223 -36.97 -16.12 18.14
N PRO A 224 -37.09 -14.80 18.05
CA PRO A 224 -37.70 -14.19 16.87
C PRO A 224 -37.01 -14.77 15.62
N ALA A 225 -37.81 -15.10 14.61
CA ALA A 225 -37.29 -15.57 13.32
C ALA A 225 -36.11 -14.70 12.94
N ALA A 226 -34.93 -15.31 12.77
CA ALA A 226 -33.73 -14.59 12.40
C ALA A 226 -34.11 -13.72 11.18
N ALA A 227 -34.00 -12.42 11.33
CA ALA A 227 -34.16 -11.52 10.20
C ALA A 227 -33.30 -12.09 9.08
N PRO A 228 -33.77 -12.09 7.82
CA PRO A 228 -32.96 -12.60 6.71
C PRO A 228 -31.59 -11.94 6.81
N ALA A 229 -30.53 -12.74 6.86
CA ALA A 229 -29.18 -12.24 6.92
C ALA A 229 -29.04 -11.19 5.80
N PRO A 230 -28.55 -9.99 6.08
CA PRO A 230 -28.33 -9.00 5.05
C PRO A 230 -27.54 -9.68 3.92
N PRO A 231 -27.83 -9.36 2.64
CA PRO A 231 -27.09 -9.94 1.52
C PRO A 231 -25.60 -9.78 1.82
N PRO A 232 -24.76 -10.79 1.52
CA PRO A 232 -23.34 -10.72 1.83
C PRO A 232 -22.81 -9.41 1.29
N ALA A 233 -22.33 -8.54 2.19
CA ALA A 233 -21.76 -7.27 1.80
C ALA A 233 -20.62 -7.60 0.85
N GLN A 234 -20.71 -7.13 -0.40
CA GLN A 234 -19.65 -7.33 -1.39
C GLN A 234 -18.49 -6.45 -0.93
N PHE A 235 -17.55 -7.05 -0.23
CA PHE A 235 -16.37 -6.37 0.22
C PHE A 235 -15.36 -6.29 -0.94
N PRO A 236 -14.89 -5.08 -1.30
CA PRO A 236 -13.94 -4.88 -2.40
C PRO A 236 -12.67 -5.73 -2.32
N LEU A 237 -12.14 -5.96 -1.10
CA LEU A 237 -10.98 -6.84 -0.86
C LEU A 237 -11.39 -8.28 -0.46
N GLY A 238 -12.67 -8.59 -0.54
CA GLY A 238 -13.18 -9.94 -0.29
C GLY A 238 -13.10 -10.39 1.16
N ALA A 239 -13.13 -11.71 1.35
CA ALA A 239 -13.04 -12.36 2.65
C ALA A 239 -11.71 -13.10 2.79
N ALA A 240 -11.03 -12.92 3.92
CA ALA A 240 -9.77 -13.62 4.21
C ALA A 240 -9.99 -15.14 4.26
N ARG A 241 -9.14 -15.87 3.56
CA ARG A 241 -9.11 -17.35 3.52
C ARG A 241 -7.94 -17.93 4.31
N GLY A 242 -6.88 -17.17 4.48
CA GLY A 242 -5.71 -17.59 5.23
C GLY A 242 -4.55 -16.64 5.08
N GLN A 243 -3.43 -17.03 5.68
CA GLN A 243 -2.17 -16.31 5.66
C GLN A 243 -1.06 -17.21 5.14
N VAL A 244 -0.20 -16.66 4.29
CA VAL A 244 0.95 -17.34 3.70
C VAL A 244 2.23 -16.72 4.24
N ALA A 245 3.19 -17.55 4.63
CA ALA A 245 4.49 -17.17 5.17
C ALA A 245 4.40 -16.17 6.36
N ALA A 246 3.29 -16.18 7.12
CA ALA A 246 3.00 -15.22 8.18
C ALA A 246 3.19 -13.73 7.76
N THR A 247 3.07 -13.44 6.47
CA THR A 247 3.31 -12.13 5.85
C THR A 247 2.19 -11.71 4.93
N TYR A 248 1.65 -12.63 4.13
CA TYR A 248 0.67 -12.31 3.11
C TYR A 248 -0.71 -12.87 3.49
N ILE A 249 -1.71 -11.99 3.52
CA ILE A 249 -3.11 -12.40 3.66
C ILE A 249 -3.64 -12.75 2.28
N VAL A 250 -4.28 -13.91 2.18
CA VAL A 250 -4.99 -14.35 0.98
C VAL A 250 -6.48 -14.19 1.21
N ALA A 251 -7.13 -13.39 0.39
CA ALA A 251 -8.56 -13.14 0.42
C ALA A 251 -9.20 -13.46 -0.93
N GLU A 252 -10.47 -13.75 -0.95
CA GLU A 252 -11.23 -14.14 -2.13
C GLU A 252 -12.44 -13.22 -2.29
N THR A 253 -12.64 -12.76 -3.54
CA THR A 253 -13.89 -12.18 -4.04
C THR A 253 -14.56 -13.16 -4.98
N ASP A 254 -15.77 -12.86 -5.46
CA ASP A 254 -16.49 -13.73 -6.40
C ASP A 254 -15.71 -13.98 -7.71
N ASP A 255 -14.84 -13.06 -8.09
CA ASP A 255 -14.18 -13.03 -9.41
C ASP A 255 -12.64 -12.95 -9.34
N ALA A 256 -12.04 -12.90 -8.14
CA ALA A 256 -10.59 -12.72 -7.99
C ALA A 256 -10.04 -13.29 -6.69
N LEU A 257 -8.73 -13.55 -6.71
CA LEU A 257 -7.90 -13.75 -5.55
C LEU A 257 -7.18 -12.43 -5.23
N ILE A 258 -7.25 -12.01 -3.97
CA ILE A 258 -6.56 -10.83 -3.45
C ILE A 258 -5.43 -11.30 -2.54
N ILE A 259 -4.23 -10.78 -2.76
CA ILE A 259 -3.07 -11.03 -1.90
C ILE A 259 -2.66 -9.71 -1.30
N VAL A 260 -2.65 -9.61 0.02
CA VAL A 260 -2.32 -8.39 0.78
C VAL A 260 -1.05 -8.61 1.56
N ASP A 261 -0.09 -7.69 1.43
CA ASP A 261 1.06 -7.60 2.32
C ASP A 261 0.60 -6.98 3.64
N GLN A 262 0.51 -7.81 4.70
CA GLN A 262 -0.02 -7.36 6.00
C GLN A 262 0.85 -6.27 6.64
N HIS A 263 2.17 -6.33 6.43
CA HIS A 263 3.11 -5.37 7.00
C HIS A 263 2.94 -4.00 6.33
N ALA A 264 3.02 -3.98 5.00
CA ALA A 264 2.85 -2.76 4.21
C ALA A 264 1.45 -2.12 4.40
N ALA A 265 0.40 -2.95 4.52
CA ALA A 265 -0.95 -2.48 4.82
C ALA A 265 -1.04 -1.84 6.21
N HIS A 266 -0.48 -2.49 7.23
CA HIS A 266 -0.50 -1.97 8.61
C HIS A 266 0.30 -0.68 8.76
N GLU A 267 1.48 -0.57 8.12
CA GLU A 267 2.26 0.67 8.07
C GLU A 267 1.42 1.82 7.50
N ARG A 268 0.78 1.59 6.36
CA ARG A 268 -0.03 2.62 5.71
C ARG A 268 -1.22 3.03 6.58
N LEU A 269 -1.94 2.09 7.15
CA LEU A 269 -3.07 2.39 8.04
C LEU A 269 -2.62 3.18 9.27
N THR A 270 -1.47 2.85 9.85
CA THR A 270 -0.90 3.57 10.99
C THR A 270 -0.55 5.01 10.61
N LEU A 271 0.10 5.23 9.45
CA LEU A 271 0.39 6.56 8.94
C LEU A 271 -0.89 7.39 8.72
N GLU A 272 -1.92 6.80 8.10
CA GLU A 272 -3.18 7.52 7.87
C GLU A 272 -3.93 7.85 9.17
N ARG A 273 -3.82 7.00 10.20
CA ARG A 273 -4.33 7.31 11.55
C ARG A 273 -3.54 8.47 12.19
N MET A 274 -2.21 8.50 12.04
CA MET A 274 -1.37 9.59 12.53
C MET A 274 -1.71 10.91 11.83
N ASN A 275 -1.81 10.91 10.51
CA ASN A 275 -2.17 12.10 9.72
C ASN A 275 -3.55 12.63 10.11
N ARG A 276 -4.51 11.73 10.35
CA ARG A 276 -5.85 12.12 10.81
C ARG A 276 -5.83 12.70 12.21
N ALA A 277 -5.02 12.14 13.13
CA ALA A 277 -4.85 12.68 14.47
C ALA A 277 -4.19 14.05 14.46
N LEU A 278 -3.15 14.25 13.64
CA LEU A 278 -2.50 15.55 13.43
C LEU A 278 -3.46 16.62 12.89
N ALA A 279 -4.31 16.23 11.94
CA ALA A 279 -5.35 17.15 11.43
C ALA A 279 -6.38 17.52 12.51
N GLY A 280 -6.56 16.68 13.53
CA GLY A 280 -7.40 16.91 14.71
C GLY A 280 -6.72 17.71 15.84
N GLY A 281 -5.42 18.02 15.70
CA GLY A 281 -4.66 18.87 16.64
C GLY A 281 -3.38 18.25 17.17
N ALA A 282 -3.36 16.99 17.61
CA ALA A 282 -2.15 16.31 18.09
C ALA A 282 -2.34 14.78 18.11
N VAL A 283 -1.24 14.06 18.03
CA VAL A 283 -1.22 12.61 18.26
C VAL A 283 -1.10 12.35 19.76
N ALA A 284 -1.95 11.47 20.28
CA ALA A 284 -1.87 11.10 21.70
C ALA A 284 -0.54 10.39 22.02
N SER A 285 0.12 10.80 23.10
CA SER A 285 1.33 10.17 23.62
C SER A 285 1.00 9.07 24.64
N GLN A 286 1.87 8.08 24.73
CA GLN A 286 1.87 7.04 25.75
C GLN A 286 3.19 7.12 26.51
N ALA A 287 3.12 7.46 27.80
CA ALA A 287 4.30 7.50 28.65
C ALA A 287 4.92 6.10 28.82
N LEU A 288 6.22 6.03 28.74
CA LEU A 288 6.98 4.82 29.03
C LEU A 288 7.04 4.62 30.56
N LEU A 289 6.87 3.39 31.01
CA LEU A 289 7.00 3.05 32.44
C LEU A 289 8.40 3.40 32.98
N VAL A 290 9.42 3.19 32.16
CA VAL A 290 10.80 3.60 32.42
C VAL A 290 11.25 4.37 31.18
N PRO A 291 11.65 5.64 31.33
CA PRO A 291 12.23 6.39 30.22
C PRO A 291 13.45 5.68 29.64
N GLU A 292 13.59 5.70 28.32
CA GLU A 292 14.67 5.01 27.61
C GLU A 292 15.72 6.00 27.10
N VAL A 293 17.00 5.70 27.40
CA VAL A 293 18.13 6.48 26.90
C VAL A 293 18.65 5.84 25.62
N VAL A 294 18.66 6.62 24.55
CA VAL A 294 19.17 6.21 23.24
C VAL A 294 20.46 6.95 22.93
N GLU A 295 21.56 6.20 22.77
CA GLU A 295 22.84 6.75 22.36
C GLU A 295 22.89 6.97 20.86
N LEU A 296 23.34 8.15 20.45
CA LEU A 296 23.53 8.59 19.07
C LEU A 296 24.90 9.25 18.93
N ASP A 297 25.27 9.65 17.72
CA ASP A 297 26.37 10.60 17.54
C ASP A 297 25.93 12.02 18.00
N GLU A 298 26.89 12.89 18.26
CA GLU A 298 26.61 14.27 18.74
C GLU A 298 25.72 15.06 17.77
N ILE A 299 25.92 14.87 16.46
CA ILE A 299 25.16 15.55 15.42
C ILE A 299 23.71 15.03 15.36
N GLY A 300 23.52 13.70 15.45
CA GLY A 300 22.21 13.05 15.47
C GLY A 300 21.40 13.42 16.70
N ALA A 301 22.05 13.37 17.89
CA ALA A 301 21.43 13.78 19.16
C ALA A 301 20.98 15.24 19.11
N GLY A 302 21.83 16.15 18.62
CA GLY A 302 21.50 17.56 18.45
C GLY A 302 20.31 17.76 17.52
N ARG A 303 20.25 17.06 16.38
CA ARG A 303 19.14 17.16 15.41
C ARG A 303 17.79 16.72 15.99
N VAL A 304 17.79 15.62 16.75
CA VAL A 304 16.56 15.13 17.39
C VAL A 304 16.12 16.09 18.49
N ALA A 305 17.06 16.57 19.33
CA ALA A 305 16.77 17.52 20.40
C ALA A 305 16.25 18.86 19.89
N ASP A 306 16.82 19.39 18.80
CA ASP A 306 16.37 20.64 18.14
C ASP A 306 14.92 20.56 17.61
N ARG A 307 14.36 19.36 17.50
CA ARG A 307 13.04 19.09 16.99
C ARG A 307 12.07 18.50 18.03
N ALA A 308 12.42 18.57 19.31
CA ALA A 308 11.64 17.99 20.40
C ALA A 308 10.18 18.49 20.38
N ASP A 309 9.94 19.78 20.11
CA ASP A 309 8.58 20.32 20.03
C ASP A 309 7.79 19.77 18.84
N GLU A 310 8.42 19.64 17.65
CA GLU A 310 7.81 19.05 16.46
C GLU A 310 7.48 17.56 16.68
N LEU A 311 8.35 16.84 17.37
CA LEU A 311 8.15 15.42 17.71
C LEU A 311 7.04 15.24 18.76
N ALA A 312 6.90 16.18 19.69
CA ALA A 312 5.84 16.15 20.68
C ALA A 312 4.45 16.31 20.05
N GLU A 313 4.30 17.07 18.95
CA GLU A 313 3.04 17.13 18.18
C GLU A 313 2.63 15.76 17.63
N LEU A 314 3.64 14.91 17.32
CA LEU A 314 3.45 13.52 16.88
C LEU A 314 3.32 12.52 18.03
N GLY A 315 3.31 12.99 19.29
CA GLY A 315 3.18 12.16 20.49
C GLY A 315 4.49 11.50 20.93
N LEU A 316 5.66 11.93 20.38
CA LEU A 316 6.98 11.46 20.77
C LEU A 316 7.65 12.50 21.66
N GLU A 317 7.75 12.23 22.97
CA GLU A 317 8.35 13.14 23.93
C GLU A 317 9.82 12.76 24.17
N VAL A 318 10.70 13.64 23.73
CA VAL A 318 12.16 13.46 23.81
C VAL A 318 12.82 14.65 24.45
N GLU A 319 13.95 14.42 25.13
CA GLU A 319 14.82 15.48 25.65
C GLU A 319 16.29 15.12 25.49
N ALA A 320 17.15 16.12 25.38
CA ALA A 320 18.60 15.90 25.35
C ALA A 320 19.09 15.31 26.68
N PHE A 321 19.87 14.23 26.61
CA PHE A 321 20.50 13.60 27.76
C PHE A 321 22.01 13.56 27.58
N GLY A 322 22.65 14.72 27.69
CA GLY A 322 24.06 14.91 27.36
C GLY A 322 24.27 15.18 25.85
N PRO A 323 25.54 15.21 25.40
CA PRO A 323 25.89 15.58 24.04
C PRO A 323 25.57 14.48 22.97
N THR A 324 25.52 13.22 23.41
CA THR A 324 25.41 12.05 22.51
C THR A 324 24.25 11.12 22.84
N ALA A 325 23.28 11.59 23.63
CA ALA A 325 22.13 10.76 23.97
C ALA A 325 20.82 11.55 24.03
N ILE A 326 19.73 10.85 23.76
CA ILE A 326 18.35 11.34 23.86
C ILE A 326 17.61 10.48 24.89
N LEU A 327 16.91 11.11 25.81
CA LEU A 327 15.97 10.46 26.72
C LEU A 327 14.57 10.50 26.11
N VAL A 328 13.95 9.34 25.94
CA VAL A 328 12.58 9.19 25.46
C VAL A 328 11.66 8.94 26.64
N ARG A 329 10.67 9.79 26.85
CA ARG A 329 9.68 9.71 27.95
C ARG A 329 8.36 9.11 27.53
N ALA A 330 7.93 9.40 26.30
CA ALA A 330 6.68 8.90 25.74
C ALA A 330 6.82 8.64 24.25
N THR A 331 6.02 7.70 23.76
CA THR A 331 5.90 7.36 22.33
C THR A 331 4.47 7.59 21.86
N PRO A 332 4.23 7.77 20.55
CA PRO A 332 2.87 7.86 20.02
C PRO A 332 2.04 6.64 20.42
N ALA A 333 0.90 6.86 21.06
CA ALA A 333 0.01 5.77 21.54
C ALA A 333 -0.46 4.85 20.38
N LEU A 334 -0.55 5.40 19.16
CA LEU A 334 -0.94 4.66 17.96
C LEU A 334 0.08 3.59 17.53
N LEU A 335 1.34 3.71 17.95
CA LEU A 335 2.38 2.72 17.62
C LEU A 335 2.29 1.47 18.49
N GLY A 336 1.67 1.58 19.68
CA GLY A 336 1.73 0.50 20.67
C GLY A 336 3.16 0.19 21.11
N PRO A 337 3.47 -1.06 21.49
CA PRO A 337 4.85 -1.46 21.84
C PRO A 337 5.75 -1.36 20.59
N CYS A 338 6.72 -0.45 20.60
CA CYS A 338 7.67 -0.23 19.51
C CYS A 338 9.12 -0.35 19.97
N ASP A 339 10.04 -0.49 19.00
CA ASP A 339 11.48 -0.42 19.23
C ASP A 339 11.91 1.05 19.30
N VAL A 340 11.97 1.58 20.50
CA VAL A 340 12.28 2.99 20.75
C VAL A 340 13.69 3.34 20.25
N LYS A 341 14.65 2.45 20.44
CA LYS A 341 16.03 2.70 20.00
C LYS A 341 16.14 2.77 18.49
N GLY A 342 15.53 1.79 17.78
CA GLY A 342 15.48 1.79 16.32
C GLY A 342 14.76 3.03 15.80
N LEU A 343 13.62 3.39 16.38
CA LEU A 343 12.85 4.57 16.01
C LEU A 343 13.68 5.86 16.08
N ILE A 344 14.36 6.11 17.19
CA ILE A 344 15.15 7.34 17.38
C ILE A 344 16.37 7.35 16.44
N THR A 345 17.00 6.20 16.20
CA THR A 345 18.14 6.11 15.27
C THR A 345 17.71 6.44 13.85
N ASP A 346 16.62 5.84 13.36
CA ASP A 346 16.12 6.09 12.02
C ASP A 346 15.61 7.53 11.86
N LEU A 347 14.99 8.10 12.90
CA LEU A 347 14.62 9.51 12.91
C LEU A 347 15.82 10.46 12.81
N ALA A 348 16.92 10.16 13.52
CA ALA A 348 18.14 10.97 13.44
C ALA A 348 18.72 10.97 12.01
N ASP A 349 18.69 9.82 11.34
CA ASP A 349 19.16 9.64 9.97
C ASP A 349 18.22 10.39 8.97
N ASP A 350 16.93 10.25 9.11
CA ASP A 350 15.95 10.93 8.25
C ASP A 350 16.00 12.45 8.42
N LEU A 351 16.11 12.95 9.65
CA LEU A 351 16.28 14.37 9.92
C LEU A 351 17.55 14.94 9.30
N SER A 352 18.56 14.11 9.06
CA SER A 352 19.76 14.48 8.32
C SER A 352 19.47 14.71 6.83
N ALA A 353 18.57 13.91 6.24
CA ALA A 353 18.20 13.97 4.85
C ALA A 353 17.17 15.08 4.54
N PHE A 354 16.36 15.49 5.54
CA PHE A 354 15.42 16.60 5.44
C PHE A 354 16.18 17.95 5.55
N GLY A 355 16.72 18.45 4.46
CA GLY A 355 17.36 19.74 4.42
C GLY A 355 16.42 20.89 4.89
N ARG A 356 16.98 22.05 5.23
CA ARG A 356 16.25 23.26 5.71
C ARG A 356 15.17 23.81 4.75
N ALA A 357 15.06 23.25 3.54
CA ALA A 357 14.17 23.72 2.48
C ALA A 357 12.75 23.14 2.54
N LEU A 358 12.46 22.16 3.41
CA LEU A 358 11.12 21.55 3.54
C LEU A 358 10.24 22.35 4.51
N SER A 359 8.95 22.45 4.20
CA SER A 359 7.97 23.03 5.12
C SER A 359 7.83 22.16 6.38
N LEU A 360 7.34 22.72 7.49
CA LEU A 360 7.08 21.99 8.73
C LEU A 360 6.19 20.77 8.45
N LYS A 361 5.12 20.95 7.68
CA LYS A 361 4.20 19.87 7.32
C LYS A 361 4.91 18.72 6.58
N GLU A 362 5.71 19.03 5.56
CA GLU A 362 6.45 18.03 4.79
C GLU A 362 7.43 17.22 5.66
N ARG A 363 7.98 17.85 6.71
CA ARG A 363 8.84 17.19 7.69
C ARG A 363 8.04 16.28 8.63
N LEU A 364 6.91 16.77 9.15
CA LEU A 364 6.02 16.00 10.02
C LEU A 364 5.48 14.76 9.30
N ASP A 365 5.07 14.89 8.04
CA ASP A 365 4.62 13.77 7.21
C ASP A 365 5.73 12.71 7.05
N GLY A 366 6.99 13.13 6.82
CA GLY A 366 8.14 12.23 6.73
C GLY A 366 8.45 11.51 8.05
N VAL A 367 8.45 12.24 9.16
CA VAL A 367 8.67 11.70 10.51
C VAL A 367 7.53 10.73 10.88
N ALA A 368 6.28 11.07 10.59
CA ALA A 368 5.14 10.21 10.81
C ALA A 368 5.23 8.89 10.03
N ALA A 369 5.73 8.93 8.79
CA ALA A 369 5.97 7.72 7.99
C ALA A 369 7.01 6.80 8.64
N THR A 370 8.14 7.35 9.11
CA THR A 370 9.17 6.59 9.84
C THR A 370 8.61 5.98 11.11
N MET A 371 7.85 6.76 11.90
CA MET A 371 7.20 6.25 13.11
C MET A 371 6.20 5.11 12.79
N ALA A 372 5.41 5.23 11.73
CA ALA A 372 4.46 4.21 11.33
C ALA A 372 5.13 2.87 10.99
N CYS A 373 6.34 2.89 10.39
CA CYS A 373 7.12 1.69 10.13
C CYS A 373 7.52 0.97 11.44
N HIS A 374 7.87 1.69 12.49
CA HIS A 374 8.25 1.11 13.79
C HIS A 374 7.06 0.60 14.61
N GLY A 375 5.87 1.14 14.40
CA GLY A 375 4.62 0.70 15.04
C GLY A 375 3.90 -0.43 14.31
N SER A 376 4.38 -0.84 13.15
CA SER A 376 3.68 -1.85 12.34
C SER A 376 3.84 -3.25 12.92
N VAL A 377 2.84 -4.11 12.66
CA VAL A 377 2.89 -5.53 13.00
C VAL A 377 4.12 -6.13 12.33
N ARG A 378 5.09 -6.63 13.13
CA ARG A 378 6.30 -7.24 12.58
C ARG A 378 5.95 -8.35 11.59
N ALA A 379 6.63 -8.40 10.46
CA ALA A 379 6.55 -9.52 9.54
C ALA A 379 6.78 -10.81 10.35
N GLY A 380 5.89 -11.82 10.17
CA GLY A 380 5.97 -13.09 10.91
C GLY A 380 4.93 -13.25 12.02
N ARG A 381 4.05 -12.26 12.30
CA ARG A 381 2.91 -12.48 13.19
C ARG A 381 1.80 -13.23 12.49
N HIS A 382 1.35 -14.33 13.09
CA HIS A 382 0.15 -15.03 12.68
C HIS A 382 -1.10 -14.24 13.11
N LEU A 383 -1.96 -13.96 12.16
CA LEU A 383 -3.25 -13.32 12.37
C LEU A 383 -4.36 -14.37 12.33
N SER A 384 -5.36 -14.21 13.18
CA SER A 384 -6.61 -14.94 13.06
C SER A 384 -7.42 -14.46 11.84
N ILE A 385 -8.36 -15.27 11.37
CA ILE A 385 -9.27 -14.88 10.25
C ILE A 385 -10.05 -13.60 10.60
N ALA A 386 -10.43 -13.41 11.86
CA ALA A 386 -11.11 -12.20 12.31
C ALA A 386 -10.22 -10.96 12.22
N GLU A 387 -8.95 -11.04 12.65
CA GLU A 387 -7.98 -9.95 12.54
C GLU A 387 -7.66 -9.62 11.08
N MET A 388 -7.49 -10.66 10.22
CA MET A 388 -7.28 -10.46 8.78
C MET A 388 -8.47 -9.72 8.15
N ASN A 389 -9.70 -10.15 8.42
CA ASN A 389 -10.87 -9.46 7.91
C ASN A 389 -11.01 -8.04 8.46
N ALA A 390 -10.67 -7.80 9.72
CA ALA A 390 -10.68 -6.45 10.29
C ALA A 390 -9.69 -5.53 9.55
N LEU A 391 -8.48 -6.02 9.25
CA LEU A 391 -7.49 -5.29 8.47
C LEU A 391 -8.01 -4.97 7.06
N LEU A 392 -8.61 -5.94 6.37
CA LEU A 392 -9.19 -5.72 5.03
C LEU A 392 -10.29 -4.65 5.05
N ARG A 393 -11.21 -4.71 6.03
CA ARG A 393 -12.29 -3.69 6.19
C ARG A 393 -11.72 -2.30 6.45
N GLU A 394 -10.69 -2.21 7.26
CA GLU A 394 -10.04 -0.93 7.51
C GLU A 394 -9.34 -0.39 6.26
N MET A 395 -8.67 -1.24 5.49
CA MET A 395 -8.07 -0.84 4.21
C MET A 395 -9.11 -0.29 3.23
N GLU A 396 -10.30 -0.87 3.18
CA GLU A 396 -11.37 -0.46 2.26
C GLU A 396 -11.93 0.94 2.53
N VAL A 397 -11.85 1.40 3.77
CA VAL A 397 -12.33 2.74 4.18
C VAL A 397 -11.22 3.76 4.35
N THR A 398 -9.95 3.32 4.28
CA THR A 398 -8.80 4.20 4.48
C THR A 398 -8.27 4.68 3.14
N PRO A 399 -8.17 6.01 2.91
CA PRO A 399 -7.55 6.56 1.71
C PRO A 399 -6.14 6.01 1.51
N HIS A 400 -5.72 5.85 0.26
CA HIS A 400 -4.38 5.44 -0.13
C HIS A 400 -3.91 4.07 0.42
N SER A 401 -4.80 3.27 1.00
CA SER A 401 -4.47 1.94 1.55
C SER A 401 -3.94 0.96 0.49
N GLY A 402 -4.16 1.23 -0.80
CA GLY A 402 -3.64 0.41 -1.90
C GLY A 402 -2.13 0.50 -2.14
N GLN A 403 -1.42 1.35 -1.40
CA GLN A 403 0.02 1.54 -1.51
C GLN A 403 0.67 1.79 -0.15
N CYS A 404 1.92 1.33 0.02
CA CYS A 404 2.71 1.62 1.22
C CYS A 404 3.33 3.02 1.15
N ASN A 405 4.00 3.42 2.23
CA ASN A 405 4.69 4.72 2.33
C ASN A 405 5.80 4.91 1.28
N HIS A 406 6.31 3.82 0.71
CA HIS A 406 7.34 3.80 -0.33
C HIS A 406 6.77 3.69 -1.76
N GLY A 407 5.44 3.81 -1.93
CA GLY A 407 4.76 3.73 -3.23
C GLY A 407 4.66 2.31 -3.82
N ARG A 408 4.90 1.25 -3.02
CA ARG A 408 4.70 -0.14 -3.44
C ARG A 408 3.23 -0.53 -3.19
N PRO A 409 2.62 -1.37 -4.03
CA PRO A 409 1.28 -1.86 -3.78
C PRO A 409 1.24 -2.65 -2.46
N THR A 410 0.24 -2.39 -1.64
CA THR A 410 -0.04 -3.16 -0.41
C THR A 410 -0.85 -4.40 -0.68
N TRP A 411 -1.50 -4.48 -1.83
CA TRP A 411 -2.25 -5.65 -2.27
C TRP A 411 -2.23 -5.78 -3.79
N VAL A 412 -2.44 -6.99 -4.29
CA VAL A 412 -2.57 -7.32 -5.70
C VAL A 412 -3.82 -8.14 -5.94
N ARG A 413 -4.44 -7.96 -7.11
CA ARG A 413 -5.63 -8.70 -7.53
C ARG A 413 -5.28 -9.61 -8.70
N LEU A 414 -5.54 -10.89 -8.54
CA LEU A 414 -5.42 -11.91 -9.58
C LEU A 414 -6.83 -12.30 -10.02
N ALA A 415 -7.23 -11.90 -11.21
CA ALA A 415 -8.56 -12.24 -11.73
C ALA A 415 -8.68 -13.78 -11.89
N LYS A 416 -9.85 -14.33 -11.60
CA LYS A 416 -10.12 -15.76 -11.75
C LYS A 416 -9.80 -16.25 -13.16
N THR A 417 -10.16 -15.47 -14.18
CA THR A 417 -9.85 -15.75 -15.58
C THR A 417 -8.35 -15.86 -15.87
N ASP A 418 -7.53 -15.07 -15.17
CA ASP A 418 -6.07 -15.10 -15.36
C ASP A 418 -5.48 -16.30 -14.63
N ILE A 419 -6.00 -16.65 -13.46
CA ILE A 419 -5.63 -17.87 -12.75
C ILE A 419 -6.00 -19.09 -13.60
N GLU A 420 -7.21 -19.14 -14.20
CA GLU A 420 -7.66 -20.23 -15.06
C GLU A 420 -6.74 -20.42 -16.29
N LYS A 421 -6.23 -19.32 -16.86
CA LYS A 421 -5.25 -19.40 -17.96
C LYS A 421 -3.96 -20.09 -17.55
N LEU A 422 -3.47 -19.91 -16.31
CA LEU A 422 -2.26 -20.58 -15.80
C LEU A 422 -2.43 -22.12 -15.81
N PHE A 423 -3.65 -22.60 -15.64
CA PHE A 423 -3.99 -24.03 -15.67
C PHE A 423 -4.48 -24.50 -17.05
N GLY A 424 -4.34 -23.67 -18.10
CA GLY A 424 -4.81 -24.01 -19.44
C GLY A 424 -6.33 -24.13 -19.56
N ARG A 425 -7.08 -23.59 -18.61
CA ARG A 425 -8.55 -23.51 -18.67
C ARG A 425 -8.95 -22.23 -19.39
N ARG A 426 -9.89 -22.37 -20.32
CA ARG A 426 -10.45 -21.23 -21.09
C ARG A 426 -11.60 -20.60 -20.34
#